data_b2d22af04f368960490dd555266b8294
#
_entry.id   b2d22af04f368960490dd555266b8294
#
_cell.length_a   1.000
_cell.length_b   1.000
_cell.length_c   1.000
_cell.angle_alpha   90.00
_cell.angle_beta   90.00
_cell.angle_gamma   90.00
#
_symmetry.space_group_name_H-M   'P 1'
#
loop_
_entity.id
_entity.type
_entity.pdbx_description
1 polymer ?
#
loop_
_entity_poly.entity_id
_entity_poly.type
_entity_poly.pdbx_seq_one_letter_code
_entity_poly.pdbx_strand_id
1 'polypeptide(L)'
;RYESRWFREDFSKPEGDDQARAERIWSEAEASAVVERCTGQTGIVEETKKPSKQAPPQLYDLTTLQREASSRFGFSARNTLAIAQALYERHKLLTYPRTDSKCLPEDYLGTVRGNLGGFAKANPSATLAPEVITAAGKVLDQDWVKPNKRIFNNAKISDHFAIIPTGKIPGAGLKEQEQKIYDLVLRRFVAIFYPSAEFENTRRITRIEQDSFLTTGKILVTPGYLEVYGRRPGVAAEKDELVPAKTDEEAKALEVNLKSEQTRPPARYTEATLLSAMETAGKRVDDEELREAMSERGLGTPATRAAIIEGLIMHKYVFRHEQQKRDLVVSNKGLALIDLLDDIGIDALRSP
;
A
#
# COMPACT_ATOMS: atom_id res chain seq x y z
N ARG A 1 -31.32 6.84 0.77
CA ARG A 1 -30.77 6.82 2.13
C ARG A 1 -29.26 6.67 2.05
N TYR A 2 -28.50 7.41 2.87
CA TYR A 2 -27.06 7.34 2.98
C TYR A 2 -26.63 7.61 4.43
N GLU A 3 -25.42 7.18 4.80
CA GLU A 3 -24.79 7.47 6.08
C GLU A 3 -23.82 8.63 5.92
N SER A 4 -23.76 9.52 6.90
CA SER A 4 -22.85 10.65 6.93
C SER A 4 -22.21 10.79 8.31
N ARG A 5 -21.05 11.41 8.36
CA ARG A 5 -20.31 11.66 9.59
C ARG A 5 -20.22 13.16 9.83
N TRP A 6 -20.58 13.60 11.05
CA TRP A 6 -20.37 14.99 11.46
C TRP A 6 -18.90 15.40 11.36
N PHE A 7 -18.63 16.64 10.95
CA PHE A 7 -17.29 17.22 10.90
C PHE A 7 -17.34 18.74 11.01
N ARG A 8 -16.23 19.35 11.46
CA ARG A 8 -16.04 20.81 11.44
C ARG A 8 -15.47 21.23 10.10
N GLU A 9 -16.16 22.09 9.37
CA GLU A 9 -15.70 22.55 8.05
C GLU A 9 -14.45 23.43 8.12
N ASP A 10 -14.32 24.24 9.16
CA ASP A 10 -13.21 25.16 9.43
C ASP A 10 -12.05 24.52 10.23
N PHE A 11 -12.04 23.19 10.36
CA PHE A 11 -11.03 22.50 11.16
C PHE A 11 -9.62 22.68 10.59
N SER A 12 -8.74 23.22 11.44
CA SER A 12 -7.30 23.22 11.24
C SER A 12 -6.64 22.33 12.29
N LYS A 13 -5.80 21.39 11.85
CA LYS A 13 -5.12 20.48 12.77
C LYS A 13 -4.13 21.26 13.63
N PRO A 14 -4.24 21.26 14.97
CA PRO A 14 -3.26 21.88 15.85
C PRO A 14 -1.90 21.22 15.70
N GLU A 15 -0.83 22.00 15.79
CA GLU A 15 0.52 21.50 15.80
C GLU A 15 0.77 20.63 17.05
N GLY A 16 1.36 19.46 16.86
CA GLY A 16 1.65 18.51 17.95
C GLY A 16 0.47 17.65 18.41
N ASP A 17 -0.76 17.91 17.98
CA ASP A 17 -1.91 17.05 18.30
C ASP A 17 -2.19 16.05 17.19
N ASP A 18 -1.61 14.87 17.31
CA ASP A 18 -1.84 13.77 16.35
C ASP A 18 -3.21 13.11 16.48
N GLN A 19 -3.99 13.42 17.51
CA GLN A 19 -5.32 12.87 17.73
C GLN A 19 -6.44 13.78 17.22
N ALA A 20 -6.15 15.06 16.98
CA ALA A 20 -7.13 15.99 16.46
C ALA A 20 -7.58 15.60 15.04
N ARG A 21 -8.89 15.57 14.82
CA ARG A 21 -9.57 15.29 13.54
C ARG A 21 -10.82 16.15 13.46
N ALA A 22 -11.19 16.53 12.23
CA ALA A 22 -12.41 17.29 11.97
C ALA A 22 -13.68 16.59 12.50
N GLU A 23 -13.69 15.26 12.48
CA GLU A 23 -14.84 14.42 12.84
C GLU A 23 -14.89 14.05 14.32
N ARG A 24 -14.05 14.66 15.17
CA ARG A 24 -13.99 14.34 16.60
C ARG A 24 -14.49 15.50 17.46
N ILE A 25 -15.36 15.16 18.40
CA ILE A 25 -15.80 16.02 19.49
C ILE A 25 -15.28 15.41 20.79
N TRP A 26 -14.59 16.20 21.61
CA TRP A 26 -13.98 15.72 22.86
C TRP A 26 -14.92 15.84 24.06
N SER A 27 -15.96 16.65 23.95
CA SER A 27 -16.97 16.86 24.99
C SER A 27 -18.24 16.06 24.69
N GLU A 28 -18.66 15.21 25.60
CA GLU A 28 -19.91 14.46 25.50
C GLU A 28 -21.11 15.40 25.43
N ALA A 29 -21.10 16.49 26.22
CA ALA A 29 -22.17 17.47 26.21
C ALA A 29 -22.31 18.18 24.85
N GLU A 30 -21.20 18.56 24.23
CA GLU A 30 -21.17 19.14 22.86
C GLU A 30 -21.70 18.13 21.84
N ALA A 31 -21.25 16.86 21.90
CA ALA A 31 -21.69 15.83 21.00
C ALA A 31 -23.19 15.50 21.15
N SER A 32 -23.68 15.45 22.38
CA SER A 32 -25.11 15.23 22.66
C SER A 32 -25.98 16.40 22.15
N ALA A 33 -25.51 17.64 22.29
CA ALA A 33 -26.19 18.80 21.74
C ALA A 33 -26.32 18.78 20.22
N VAL A 34 -25.28 18.23 19.49
CA VAL A 34 -25.38 18.02 18.05
C VAL A 34 -26.46 16.98 17.70
N VAL A 35 -26.53 15.89 18.46
CA VAL A 35 -27.56 14.85 18.26
C VAL A 35 -28.96 15.43 18.43
N GLU A 36 -29.20 16.20 19.51
CA GLU A 36 -30.49 16.81 19.80
C GLU A 36 -30.92 17.82 18.72
N ARG A 37 -30.00 18.69 18.27
CA ARG A 37 -30.29 19.69 17.23
C ARG A 37 -30.60 19.06 15.87
N CYS A 38 -29.87 17.99 15.51
CA CYS A 38 -29.92 17.48 14.14
C CYS A 38 -30.93 16.36 13.94
N THR A 39 -31.35 15.63 15.00
CA THR A 39 -32.25 14.47 14.84
C THR A 39 -33.64 14.93 14.35
N GLY A 40 -34.09 14.32 13.26
CA GLY A 40 -35.36 14.60 12.63
C GLY A 40 -35.42 15.89 11.79
N GLN A 41 -34.34 16.67 11.79
CA GLN A 41 -34.26 17.93 11.06
C GLN A 41 -33.94 17.68 9.57
N THR A 42 -34.27 18.67 8.76
CA THR A 42 -33.95 18.68 7.32
C THR A 42 -32.71 19.54 7.08
N GLY A 43 -31.77 18.99 6.33
CA GLY A 43 -30.58 19.70 5.91
C GLY A 43 -30.51 19.89 4.40
N ILE A 44 -29.70 20.82 3.95
CA ILE A 44 -29.43 21.09 2.53
C ILE A 44 -28.20 20.30 2.09
N VAL A 45 -28.32 19.63 0.95
CA VAL A 45 -27.27 18.79 0.38
C VAL A 45 -26.48 19.58 -0.67
N GLU A 46 -25.16 19.61 -0.48
CA GLU A 46 -24.21 20.06 -1.48
C GLU A 46 -23.39 18.84 -1.95
N GLU A 47 -23.41 18.54 -3.24
CA GLU A 47 -22.65 17.43 -3.81
C GLU A 47 -21.63 17.94 -4.81
N THR A 48 -20.37 17.55 -4.64
CA THR A 48 -19.28 17.81 -5.59
C THR A 48 -18.67 16.49 -6.06
N LYS A 49 -18.42 16.40 -7.37
CA LYS A 49 -17.77 15.27 -8.00
C LYS A 49 -16.44 15.71 -8.58
N LYS A 50 -15.39 14.93 -8.30
CA LYS A 50 -14.05 15.19 -8.83
C LYS A 50 -13.45 13.92 -9.41
N PRO A 51 -13.01 13.96 -10.68
CA PRO A 51 -12.27 12.83 -11.25
C PRO A 51 -10.91 12.70 -10.57
N SER A 52 -10.44 11.48 -10.41
CA SER A 52 -9.07 11.19 -9.98
C SER A 52 -8.50 10.02 -10.74
N LYS A 53 -7.16 10.01 -10.91
CA LYS A 53 -6.44 8.95 -11.60
C LYS A 53 -5.46 8.30 -10.64
N GLN A 54 -5.41 6.98 -10.68
CA GLN A 54 -4.46 6.18 -9.93
C GLN A 54 -3.54 5.45 -10.90
N ALA A 55 -2.27 5.83 -10.94
CA ALA A 55 -1.29 5.16 -11.77
C ALA A 55 -1.01 3.74 -11.30
N PRO A 56 -0.64 2.82 -12.21
CA PRO A 56 -0.18 1.48 -11.82
C PRO A 56 0.98 1.59 -10.82
N PRO A 57 1.09 0.69 -9.85
CA PRO A 57 2.25 0.66 -8.95
C PRO A 57 3.53 0.32 -9.74
N GLN A 58 4.68 0.79 -9.26
CA GLN A 58 5.98 0.46 -9.85
C GLN A 58 6.28 -1.03 -9.73
N LEU A 59 7.26 -1.52 -10.49
CA LEU A 59 7.78 -2.88 -10.39
C LEU A 59 8.31 -3.15 -8.97
N TYR A 60 8.57 -4.41 -8.66
CA TYR A 60 9.09 -4.79 -7.36
C TYR A 60 10.60 -4.63 -7.27
N ASP A 61 11.04 -3.97 -6.21
CA ASP A 61 12.27 -4.28 -5.52
C ASP A 61 12.02 -5.37 -4.47
N LEU A 62 13.06 -5.83 -3.79
CA LEU A 62 12.92 -6.87 -2.77
C LEU A 62 12.04 -6.41 -1.59
N THR A 63 12.27 -5.21 -1.08
CA THR A 63 11.52 -4.69 0.08
C THR A 63 10.03 -4.58 -0.21
N THR A 64 9.65 -4.06 -1.36
CA THR A 64 8.24 -3.94 -1.76
C THR A 64 7.59 -5.32 -1.96
N LEU A 65 8.31 -6.28 -2.54
CA LEU A 65 7.83 -7.65 -2.69
C LEU A 65 7.61 -8.31 -1.31
N GLN A 66 8.56 -8.18 -0.39
CA GLN A 66 8.44 -8.70 0.97
C GLN A 66 7.26 -8.10 1.72
N ARG A 67 7.04 -6.78 1.60
CA ARG A 67 5.90 -6.09 2.22
C ARG A 67 4.56 -6.58 1.70
N GLU A 68 4.42 -6.72 0.39
CA GLU A 68 3.17 -7.18 -0.21
C GLU A 68 2.91 -8.67 0.09
N ALA A 69 3.93 -9.51 0.05
CA ALA A 69 3.83 -10.92 0.42
C ALA A 69 3.45 -11.10 1.89
N SER A 70 4.01 -10.28 2.79
CA SER A 70 3.64 -10.26 4.21
C SER A 70 2.19 -9.81 4.41
N SER A 71 1.77 -8.75 3.74
CA SER A 71 0.40 -8.22 3.84
C SER A 71 -0.64 -9.21 3.32
N ARG A 72 -0.40 -9.83 2.15
CA ARG A 72 -1.38 -10.71 1.49
C ARG A 72 -1.38 -12.13 2.03
N PHE A 73 -0.20 -12.69 2.30
CA PHE A 73 -0.03 -14.10 2.60
C PHE A 73 0.52 -14.38 4.00
N GLY A 74 0.94 -13.36 4.74
CA GLY A 74 1.58 -13.50 6.05
C GLY A 74 3.00 -14.09 5.97
N PHE A 75 3.65 -14.02 4.81
CA PHE A 75 5.02 -14.52 4.66
C PHE A 75 6.01 -13.60 5.37
N SER A 76 6.99 -14.20 6.07
CA SER A 76 8.09 -13.42 6.61
C SER A 76 8.99 -12.88 5.49
N ALA A 77 9.73 -11.81 5.80
CA ALA A 77 10.69 -11.23 4.86
C ALA A 77 11.73 -12.25 4.40
N ARG A 78 12.23 -13.10 5.33
CA ARG A 78 13.17 -14.18 5.04
C ARG A 78 12.57 -15.24 4.12
N ASN A 79 11.33 -15.69 4.41
CA ASN A 79 10.66 -16.69 3.56
C ASN A 79 10.42 -16.16 2.15
N THR A 80 9.96 -14.91 2.01
CA THR A 80 9.75 -14.28 0.71
C THR A 80 11.04 -14.21 -0.10
N LEU A 81 12.17 -13.84 0.52
CA LEU A 81 13.47 -13.82 -0.16
C LEU A 81 13.88 -15.24 -0.59
N ALA A 82 13.74 -16.24 0.28
CA ALA A 82 14.09 -17.63 -0.06
C ALA A 82 13.28 -18.16 -1.25
N ILE A 83 11.97 -17.84 -1.30
CA ILE A 83 11.10 -18.20 -2.42
C ILE A 83 11.52 -17.46 -3.70
N ALA A 84 11.76 -16.16 -3.64
CA ALA A 84 12.19 -15.37 -4.79
C ALA A 84 13.54 -15.85 -5.33
N GLN A 85 14.50 -16.22 -4.45
CA GLN A 85 15.75 -16.84 -4.83
C GLN A 85 15.56 -18.20 -5.52
N ALA A 86 14.68 -19.06 -5.02
CA ALA A 86 14.36 -20.33 -5.66
C ALA A 86 13.74 -20.12 -7.06
N LEU A 87 12.88 -19.14 -7.22
CA LEU A 87 12.29 -18.75 -8.52
C LEU A 87 13.36 -18.24 -9.50
N TYR A 88 14.37 -17.52 -9.01
CA TYR A 88 15.51 -17.06 -9.80
C TYR A 88 16.52 -18.18 -10.10
N GLU A 89 17.05 -18.86 -9.06
CA GLU A 89 18.17 -19.76 -9.19
C GLU A 89 17.79 -21.13 -9.76
N ARG A 90 16.72 -21.73 -9.23
CA ARG A 90 16.29 -23.09 -9.59
C ARG A 90 15.36 -23.09 -10.80
N HIS A 91 14.32 -22.24 -10.76
CA HIS A 91 13.28 -22.24 -11.79
C HIS A 91 13.60 -21.34 -12.98
N LYS A 92 14.49 -20.34 -12.81
CA LYS A 92 14.84 -19.33 -13.83
C LYS A 92 13.62 -18.55 -14.32
N LEU A 93 12.68 -18.27 -13.43
CA LEU A 93 11.41 -17.61 -13.73
C LEU A 93 11.39 -16.12 -13.40
N LEU A 94 12.25 -15.68 -12.48
CA LEU A 94 12.40 -14.28 -12.10
C LEU A 94 13.83 -13.77 -12.38
N THR A 95 13.97 -12.46 -12.46
CA THR A 95 15.27 -11.77 -12.41
C THR A 95 15.83 -11.79 -11.00
N TYR A 96 17.07 -11.35 -10.82
CA TYR A 96 17.76 -11.38 -9.53
C TYR A 96 16.97 -10.63 -8.44
N PRO A 97 16.63 -11.28 -7.31
CA PRO A 97 15.69 -10.71 -6.37
C PRO A 97 16.27 -9.73 -5.35
N ARG A 98 17.60 -9.68 -5.16
CA ARG A 98 18.23 -8.78 -4.19
C ARG A 98 18.54 -7.44 -4.83
N THR A 99 17.51 -6.68 -5.14
CA THR A 99 17.59 -5.36 -5.78
C THR A 99 16.79 -4.32 -5.00
N ASP A 100 17.24 -3.10 -5.04
CA ASP A 100 16.55 -1.89 -4.55
C ASP A 100 15.87 -1.12 -5.69
N SER A 101 16.15 -1.49 -6.94
CA SER A 101 15.58 -0.82 -8.10
C SER A 101 14.16 -1.30 -8.42
N LYS A 102 13.30 -0.34 -8.78
CA LYS A 102 11.93 -0.54 -9.31
C LYS A 102 11.85 -0.23 -10.80
N CYS A 103 13.02 -0.05 -11.46
CA CYS A 103 13.13 0.33 -12.87
C CYS A 103 13.80 -0.76 -13.68
N LEU A 104 13.60 -0.73 -15.00
CA LEU A 104 14.26 -1.55 -16.00
C LEU A 104 15.28 -0.74 -16.80
N PRO A 105 16.28 -1.37 -17.40
CA PRO A 105 17.20 -0.71 -18.34
C PRO A 105 16.45 -0.12 -19.54
N GLU A 106 16.96 0.97 -20.08
CA GLU A 106 16.33 1.68 -21.20
C GLU A 106 16.31 0.86 -22.50
N ASP A 107 17.23 -0.06 -22.66
CA ASP A 107 17.31 -1.02 -23.78
C ASP A 107 16.41 -2.25 -23.61
N TYR A 108 15.70 -2.40 -22.47
CA TYR A 108 14.89 -3.58 -22.15
C TYR A 108 13.51 -3.63 -22.83
N LEU A 109 13.14 -2.60 -23.60
CA LEU A 109 11.85 -2.53 -24.32
C LEU A 109 11.57 -3.76 -25.16
N GLY A 110 12.56 -4.23 -25.94
CA GLY A 110 12.44 -5.42 -26.77
C GLY A 110 12.23 -6.69 -25.94
N THR A 111 13.01 -6.86 -24.87
CA THR A 111 12.89 -7.98 -23.94
C THR A 111 11.51 -8.02 -23.28
N VAL A 112 11.00 -6.87 -22.83
CA VAL A 112 9.65 -6.76 -22.23
C VAL A 112 8.57 -7.19 -23.21
N ARG A 113 8.63 -6.71 -24.46
CA ARG A 113 7.67 -7.12 -25.50
C ARG A 113 7.77 -8.62 -25.78
N GLY A 114 8.98 -9.18 -25.83
CA GLY A 114 9.20 -10.61 -25.99
C GLY A 114 8.58 -11.44 -24.86
N ASN A 115 8.82 -11.04 -23.61
CA ASN A 115 8.26 -11.70 -22.43
C ASN A 115 6.73 -11.66 -22.42
N LEU A 116 6.13 -10.49 -22.66
CA LEU A 116 4.67 -10.34 -22.78
C LEU A 116 4.09 -11.20 -23.90
N GLY A 117 4.77 -11.26 -25.06
CA GLY A 117 4.39 -12.10 -26.19
C GLY A 117 4.42 -13.59 -25.88
N GLY A 118 5.40 -14.03 -25.07
CA GLY A 118 5.45 -15.39 -24.54
C GLY A 118 4.25 -15.71 -23.65
N PHE A 119 3.91 -14.81 -22.72
CA PHE A 119 2.74 -15.00 -21.84
C PHE A 119 1.41 -14.96 -22.61
N ALA A 120 1.25 -14.03 -23.55
CA ALA A 120 0.04 -13.89 -24.34
C ALA A 120 -0.29 -15.14 -25.22
N LYS A 121 0.72 -15.91 -25.58
CA LYS A 121 0.59 -17.14 -26.38
C LYS A 121 0.56 -18.41 -25.55
N ALA A 122 0.75 -18.31 -24.24
CA ALA A 122 0.82 -19.48 -23.37
C ALA A 122 -0.57 -20.08 -23.12
N ASN A 123 -0.60 -21.38 -22.83
CA ASN A 123 -1.81 -22.04 -22.36
C ASN A 123 -2.06 -21.71 -20.88
N PRO A 124 -3.31 -21.56 -20.47
CA PRO A 124 -3.69 -21.41 -19.07
C PRO A 124 -3.17 -22.57 -18.22
N SER A 125 -2.71 -22.26 -17.02
CA SER A 125 -2.23 -23.25 -16.05
C SER A 125 -2.51 -22.76 -14.62
N ALA A 126 -2.25 -23.62 -13.62
CA ALA A 126 -2.36 -23.23 -12.21
C ALA A 126 -1.49 -22.02 -11.83
N THR A 127 -0.42 -21.77 -12.59
CA THR A 127 0.53 -20.66 -12.35
C THR A 127 0.36 -19.49 -13.30
N LEU A 128 -0.42 -19.67 -14.37
CA LEU A 128 -0.64 -18.64 -15.40
C LEU A 128 -2.15 -18.54 -15.69
N ALA A 129 -2.79 -17.66 -14.98
CA ALA A 129 -4.23 -17.47 -15.04
C ALA A 129 -4.68 -16.89 -16.39
N PRO A 130 -5.86 -17.31 -16.93
CA PRO A 130 -6.35 -16.86 -18.23
C PRO A 130 -6.45 -15.34 -18.35
N GLU A 131 -6.87 -14.66 -17.27
CA GLU A 131 -6.98 -13.21 -17.24
C GLU A 131 -5.64 -12.49 -17.39
N VAL A 132 -4.55 -13.07 -16.90
CA VAL A 132 -3.19 -12.51 -17.06
C VAL A 132 -2.68 -12.69 -18.47
N ILE A 133 -2.97 -13.84 -19.10
CA ILE A 133 -2.66 -14.12 -20.50
C ILE A 133 -3.36 -13.08 -21.40
N THR A 134 -4.67 -12.92 -21.21
CA THR A 134 -5.46 -11.92 -21.94
C THR A 134 -4.94 -10.50 -21.72
N ALA A 135 -4.59 -10.17 -20.49
CA ALA A 135 -4.03 -8.86 -20.16
C ALA A 135 -2.68 -8.61 -20.83
N ALA A 136 -1.80 -9.61 -20.89
CA ALA A 136 -0.50 -9.50 -21.59
C ALA A 136 -0.70 -9.28 -23.11
N GLY A 137 -1.65 -9.98 -23.72
CA GLY A 137 -2.03 -9.78 -25.12
C GLY A 137 -2.52 -8.35 -25.37
N LYS A 138 -3.45 -7.85 -24.54
CA LYS A 138 -3.98 -6.51 -24.63
C LYS A 138 -2.92 -5.41 -24.54
N VAL A 139 -1.88 -5.58 -23.69
CA VAL A 139 -0.74 -4.64 -23.62
C VAL A 139 -0.03 -4.53 -24.97
N LEU A 140 0.16 -5.64 -25.68
CA LEU A 140 0.83 -5.67 -26.97
C LEU A 140 -0.07 -5.12 -28.10
N ASP A 141 -1.33 -5.54 -28.14
CA ASP A 141 -2.32 -5.09 -29.15
C ASP A 141 -2.53 -3.59 -29.11
N GLN A 142 -2.49 -2.99 -27.92
CA GLN A 142 -2.64 -1.55 -27.70
C GLN A 142 -1.32 -0.77 -27.75
N ASP A 143 -0.20 -1.44 -28.03
CA ASP A 143 1.15 -0.84 -28.02
C ASP A 143 1.47 0.02 -26.80
N TRP A 144 1.13 -0.49 -25.59
CA TRP A 144 1.35 0.24 -24.35
C TRP A 144 2.79 0.17 -23.84
N VAL A 145 3.63 -0.70 -24.37
CA VAL A 145 5.06 -0.77 -24.02
C VAL A 145 5.80 0.35 -24.74
N LYS A 146 5.96 1.50 -24.10
CA LYS A 146 6.62 2.70 -24.64
C LYS A 146 7.75 3.17 -23.73
N PRO A 147 8.74 3.90 -24.26
CA PRO A 147 9.76 4.54 -23.43
C PRO A 147 9.10 5.42 -22.38
N ASN A 148 9.43 5.19 -21.12
CA ASN A 148 8.87 5.89 -19.98
C ASN A 148 9.87 5.88 -18.82
N LYS A 149 10.36 7.04 -18.40
CA LYS A 149 11.34 7.19 -17.31
C LYS A 149 10.87 6.68 -15.94
N ARG A 150 9.58 6.44 -15.78
CA ARG A 150 9.03 5.81 -14.58
C ARG A 150 9.29 4.29 -14.56
N ILE A 151 9.46 3.67 -15.74
CA ILE A 151 9.64 2.23 -15.92
C ILE A 151 11.07 1.91 -16.37
N PHE A 152 11.56 2.60 -17.40
CA PHE A 152 12.86 2.41 -18.02
C PHE A 152 13.77 3.58 -17.67
N ASN A 153 14.72 3.38 -16.74
CA ASN A 153 15.55 4.47 -16.25
C ASN A 153 16.88 3.94 -15.68
N ASN A 154 17.95 4.05 -16.45
CA ASN A 154 19.28 3.61 -16.04
C ASN A 154 19.80 4.31 -14.78
N ALA A 155 19.46 5.59 -14.58
CA ALA A 155 19.90 6.36 -13.40
C ALA A 155 19.31 5.87 -12.08
N LYS A 156 18.26 5.03 -12.12
CA LYS A 156 17.63 4.42 -10.94
C LYS A 156 17.98 2.94 -10.78
N ILE A 157 19.02 2.49 -11.43
CA ILE A 157 19.53 1.13 -11.34
C ILE A 157 20.97 1.23 -10.85
N SER A 158 21.25 0.60 -9.70
CA SER A 158 22.60 0.45 -9.18
C SER A 158 23.27 -0.77 -9.82
N ASP A 159 23.21 -1.93 -9.15
CA ASP A 159 23.80 -3.18 -9.63
C ASP A 159 22.80 -4.06 -10.37
N HIS A 160 21.53 -4.01 -9.96
CA HIS A 160 20.47 -4.86 -10.47
C HIS A 160 19.18 -4.07 -10.70
N PHE A 161 18.46 -4.40 -11.76
CA PHE A 161 17.16 -3.82 -12.06
C PHE A 161 16.03 -4.54 -11.34
N ALA A 162 14.79 -4.06 -11.50
CA ALA A 162 13.59 -4.56 -10.84
C ALA A 162 13.34 -6.07 -11.00
N ILE A 163 12.64 -6.65 -10.05
CA ILE A 163 12.22 -8.06 -10.11
C ILE A 163 11.08 -8.19 -11.12
N ILE A 164 11.33 -8.92 -12.21
CA ILE A 164 10.34 -9.20 -13.27
C ILE A 164 10.41 -10.67 -13.68
N PRO A 165 9.35 -11.21 -14.35
CA PRO A 165 9.42 -12.51 -14.99
C PRO A 165 10.40 -12.51 -16.16
N THR A 166 11.11 -13.63 -16.36
CA THR A 166 12.10 -13.80 -17.45
C THR A 166 11.47 -14.12 -18.81
N GLY A 167 10.14 -14.25 -18.89
CA GLY A 167 9.43 -14.72 -20.09
C GLY A 167 9.34 -16.25 -20.21
N LYS A 168 10.07 -17.00 -19.38
CA LYS A 168 9.91 -18.45 -19.29
C LYS A 168 8.54 -18.81 -18.70
N ILE A 169 7.84 -19.73 -19.35
CA ILE A 169 6.54 -20.21 -18.87
C ILE A 169 6.74 -21.19 -17.71
N PRO A 170 6.04 -20.99 -16.57
CA PRO A 170 6.15 -21.92 -15.45
C PRO A 170 5.64 -23.33 -15.80
N GLY A 171 6.39 -24.33 -15.42
CA GLY A 171 5.93 -25.73 -15.47
C GLY A 171 5.07 -26.10 -14.27
N ALA A 172 4.55 -27.33 -14.25
CA ALA A 172 3.66 -27.84 -13.20
C ALA A 172 4.31 -28.06 -11.81
N GLY A 173 5.61 -27.83 -11.66
CA GLY A 173 6.37 -28.21 -10.46
C GLY A 173 6.56 -27.12 -9.40
N LEU A 174 5.89 -25.97 -9.51
CA LEU A 174 5.99 -24.91 -8.50
C LEU A 174 5.19 -25.26 -7.25
N LYS A 175 5.80 -25.03 -6.07
CA LYS A 175 5.08 -25.11 -4.79
C LYS A 175 4.07 -23.96 -4.68
N GLU A 176 3.02 -24.14 -3.89
CA GLU A 176 1.98 -23.11 -3.69
C GLU A 176 2.55 -21.73 -3.33
N GLN A 177 3.54 -21.68 -2.45
CA GLN A 177 4.17 -20.42 -2.05
C GLN A 177 4.97 -19.79 -3.21
N GLU A 178 5.61 -20.61 -4.03
CA GLU A 178 6.34 -20.16 -5.23
C GLU A 178 5.36 -19.61 -6.28
N GLN A 179 4.20 -20.26 -6.45
CA GLN A 179 3.13 -19.79 -7.33
C GLN A 179 2.61 -18.41 -6.88
N LYS A 180 2.35 -18.25 -5.58
CA LYS A 180 1.87 -16.96 -4.99
C LYS A 180 2.84 -15.82 -5.25
N ILE A 181 4.13 -16.02 -5.02
CA ILE A 181 5.15 -14.97 -5.27
C ILE A 181 5.31 -14.70 -6.76
N TYR A 182 5.31 -15.75 -7.58
CA TYR A 182 5.39 -15.59 -9.03
C TYR A 182 4.18 -14.81 -9.58
N ASP A 183 2.95 -15.13 -9.16
CA ASP A 183 1.73 -14.43 -9.58
C ASP A 183 1.75 -12.95 -9.18
N LEU A 184 2.24 -12.61 -7.99
CA LEU A 184 2.42 -11.21 -7.59
C LEU A 184 3.33 -10.46 -8.57
N VAL A 185 4.49 -11.04 -8.90
CA VAL A 185 5.46 -10.40 -9.78
C VAL A 185 4.94 -10.31 -11.21
N LEU A 186 4.31 -11.37 -11.70
CA LEU A 186 3.74 -11.42 -13.06
C LEU A 186 2.62 -10.40 -13.25
N ARG A 187 1.64 -10.34 -12.32
CA ARG A 187 0.56 -9.35 -12.40
C ARG A 187 1.09 -7.92 -12.31
N ARG A 188 2.07 -7.66 -11.46
CA ARG A 188 2.71 -6.36 -11.35
C ARG A 188 3.42 -5.95 -12.63
N PHE A 189 4.14 -6.90 -13.26
CA PHE A 189 4.84 -6.72 -14.53
C PHE A 189 3.88 -6.41 -15.70
N VAL A 190 2.73 -7.08 -15.77
CA VAL A 190 1.72 -6.78 -16.80
C VAL A 190 1.02 -5.44 -16.49
N ALA A 191 0.63 -5.22 -15.24
CA ALA A 191 -0.15 -4.05 -14.82
C ALA A 191 0.58 -2.72 -15.02
N ILE A 192 1.93 -2.68 -14.93
CA ILE A 192 2.66 -1.42 -15.02
C ILE A 192 2.55 -0.74 -16.40
N PHE A 193 2.26 -1.52 -17.45
CA PHE A 193 2.09 -1.02 -18.82
C PHE A 193 0.66 -0.56 -19.11
N TYR A 194 -0.30 -0.88 -18.24
CA TYR A 194 -1.67 -0.43 -18.38
C TYR A 194 -1.84 1.08 -18.10
N PRO A 195 -2.87 1.72 -18.65
CA PRO A 195 -3.23 3.07 -18.25
C PRO A 195 -3.65 3.13 -16.78
N SER A 196 -3.68 4.34 -16.26
CA SER A 196 -4.17 4.61 -14.90
C SER A 196 -5.61 4.17 -14.73
N ALA A 197 -5.97 3.71 -13.55
CA ALA A 197 -7.36 3.57 -13.15
C ALA A 197 -7.98 4.96 -12.92
N GLU A 198 -9.21 5.16 -13.38
CA GLU A 198 -9.93 6.41 -13.24
C GLU A 198 -11.13 6.23 -12.30
N PHE A 199 -11.28 7.18 -11.39
CA PHE A 199 -12.32 7.18 -10.37
C PHE A 199 -13.06 8.50 -10.40
N GLU A 200 -14.35 8.45 -10.09
CA GLU A 200 -15.15 9.60 -9.69
C GLU A 200 -15.26 9.60 -8.17
N ASN A 201 -14.73 10.64 -7.52
CA ASN A 201 -14.86 10.84 -6.09
C ASN A 201 -16.00 11.81 -5.84
N THR A 202 -17.00 11.35 -5.10
CA THR A 202 -18.13 12.17 -4.65
C THR A 202 -17.87 12.64 -3.23
N ARG A 203 -18.01 13.93 -3.01
CA ARG A 203 -18.04 14.55 -1.68
C ARG A 203 -19.40 15.21 -1.51
N ARG A 204 -20.17 14.71 -0.56
CA ARG A 204 -21.51 15.22 -0.22
C ARG A 204 -21.47 15.81 1.19
N ILE A 205 -21.88 17.05 1.33
CA ILE A 205 -22.06 17.71 2.60
C ILE A 205 -23.56 17.92 2.79
N THR A 206 -24.08 17.49 3.92
CA THR A 206 -25.43 17.81 4.37
C THR A 206 -25.31 18.78 5.53
N ARG A 207 -25.82 20.01 5.37
CA ARG A 207 -25.80 21.03 6.43
C ARG A 207 -27.17 21.12 7.07
N ILE A 208 -27.18 20.94 8.39
CA ILE A 208 -28.35 21.07 9.26
C ILE A 208 -28.04 22.19 10.23
N GLU A 209 -28.65 23.35 10.04
CA GLU A 209 -28.32 24.58 10.79
C GLU A 209 -26.81 24.88 10.72
N GLN A 210 -26.13 24.81 11.88
CA GLN A 210 -24.68 25.04 12.01
C GLN A 210 -23.83 23.80 11.92
N ASP A 211 -24.44 22.63 11.81
CA ASP A 211 -23.76 21.35 11.86
C ASP A 211 -23.62 20.75 10.46
N SER A 212 -22.44 20.26 10.14
CA SER A 212 -22.11 19.71 8.81
C SER A 212 -21.79 18.22 8.88
N PHE A 213 -22.34 17.48 7.93
CA PHE A 213 -22.17 16.03 7.82
C PHE A 213 -21.59 15.66 6.47
N LEU A 214 -20.48 14.93 6.48
CA LEU A 214 -19.74 14.50 5.31
C LEU A 214 -20.05 13.06 4.95
N THR A 215 -20.38 12.83 3.68
CA THR A 215 -20.37 11.51 3.04
C THR A 215 -19.40 11.54 1.87
N THR A 216 -18.58 10.51 1.74
CA THR A 216 -17.68 10.35 0.59
C THR A 216 -18.00 9.07 -0.15
N GLY A 217 -17.97 9.14 -1.48
CA GLY A 217 -18.10 7.99 -2.36
C GLY A 217 -16.95 7.95 -3.36
N LYS A 218 -16.61 6.76 -3.83
CA LYS A 218 -15.59 6.57 -4.85
C LYS A 218 -16.03 5.47 -5.82
N ILE A 219 -16.28 5.85 -7.07
CA ILE A 219 -16.72 4.94 -8.12
C ILE A 219 -15.57 4.71 -9.09
N LEU A 220 -15.31 3.44 -9.43
CA LEU A 220 -14.34 3.06 -10.46
C LEU A 220 -15.00 3.26 -11.84
N VAL A 221 -14.54 4.27 -12.59
CA VAL A 221 -15.05 4.59 -13.94
C VAL A 221 -14.33 3.77 -15.00
N THR A 222 -13.00 3.81 -14.98
CA THR A 222 -12.15 3.04 -15.90
C THR A 222 -11.19 2.19 -15.08
N PRO A 223 -11.20 0.87 -15.24
CA PRO A 223 -10.38 0.00 -14.40
C PRO A 223 -8.88 0.17 -14.64
N GLY A 224 -8.45 0.52 -15.87
CA GLY A 224 -7.04 0.62 -16.19
C GLY A 224 -6.28 -0.63 -15.74
N TYR A 225 -5.16 -0.43 -15.04
CA TYR A 225 -4.33 -1.52 -14.53
C TYR A 225 -5.03 -2.44 -13.50
N LEU A 226 -6.12 -2.00 -12.87
CA LEU A 226 -6.88 -2.82 -11.92
C LEU A 226 -7.57 -4.02 -12.60
N GLU A 227 -7.76 -3.95 -13.92
CA GLU A 227 -8.27 -5.07 -14.73
C GLU A 227 -7.40 -6.32 -14.58
N VAL A 228 -6.07 -6.16 -14.51
CA VAL A 228 -5.11 -7.26 -14.30
C VAL A 228 -5.31 -7.96 -12.94
N TYR A 229 -5.90 -7.27 -11.98
CA TYR A 229 -6.23 -7.78 -10.65
C TYR A 229 -7.70 -8.20 -10.51
N GLY A 230 -8.42 -8.30 -11.64
CA GLY A 230 -9.82 -8.75 -11.69
C GLY A 230 -10.85 -7.71 -11.27
N ARG A 231 -10.49 -6.43 -11.14
CA ARG A 231 -11.45 -5.37 -10.86
C ARG A 231 -12.15 -4.90 -12.14
N ARG A 232 -13.46 -4.74 -12.07
CA ARG A 232 -14.33 -4.30 -13.17
C ARG A 232 -14.96 -2.95 -12.86
N PRO A 233 -15.36 -2.16 -13.91
CA PRO A 233 -16.12 -0.92 -13.71
C PRO A 233 -17.45 -1.20 -12.99
N GLY A 234 -17.91 -0.24 -12.20
CA GLY A 234 -19.21 -0.34 -11.51
C GLY A 234 -19.25 -1.35 -10.35
N VAL A 235 -18.17 -2.08 -10.07
CA VAL A 235 -18.05 -2.86 -8.84
C VAL A 235 -17.43 -1.96 -7.79
N ALA A 236 -18.21 -1.02 -7.27
CA ALA A 236 -17.93 -0.39 -5.99
C ALA A 236 -17.95 -1.49 -4.92
N ALA A 237 -17.10 -1.40 -3.91
CA ALA A 237 -17.43 -2.07 -2.66
C ALA A 237 -18.83 -1.56 -2.28
N GLU A 238 -19.79 -2.45 -1.98
CA GLU A 238 -21.22 -2.14 -1.77
C GLU A 238 -21.52 -0.94 -0.84
N LYS A 239 -20.51 -0.47 -0.10
CA LYS A 239 -20.59 0.69 0.81
C LYS A 239 -20.24 2.04 0.19
N ASP A 240 -19.66 2.09 -1.01
CA ASP A 240 -19.12 3.34 -1.58
C ASP A 240 -19.97 3.93 -2.71
N GLU A 241 -21.06 3.25 -3.11
CA GLU A 241 -21.95 3.72 -4.15
C GLU A 241 -23.02 4.65 -3.58
N LEU A 242 -22.86 5.94 -3.84
CA LEU A 242 -23.84 6.95 -3.47
C LEU A 242 -24.79 7.20 -4.65
N VAL A 243 -26.10 7.07 -4.38
CA VAL A 243 -27.11 7.57 -5.33
C VAL A 243 -26.88 9.07 -5.52
N PRO A 244 -26.75 9.58 -6.76
CA PRO A 244 -26.54 11.00 -7.01
C PRO A 244 -27.61 11.86 -6.33
N ALA A 245 -27.20 12.92 -5.67
CA ALA A 245 -28.09 13.94 -5.14
C ALA A 245 -28.11 15.14 -6.09
N LYS A 246 -29.25 15.83 -6.14
CA LYS A 246 -29.36 17.13 -6.82
C LYS A 246 -28.77 18.21 -5.94
N THR A 247 -28.25 19.26 -6.57
CA THR A 247 -27.82 20.47 -5.84
C THR A 247 -29.03 21.05 -5.11
N ASP A 248 -28.82 21.46 -3.85
CA ASP A 248 -29.86 22.00 -2.95
C ASP A 248 -31.01 21.02 -2.65
N GLU A 249 -30.78 19.72 -2.83
CA GLU A 249 -31.74 18.70 -2.41
C GLU A 249 -31.86 18.68 -0.88
N GLU A 250 -33.09 18.60 -0.40
CA GLU A 250 -33.36 18.44 1.02
C GLU A 250 -33.17 16.99 1.46
N ALA A 251 -32.45 16.80 2.56
CA ALA A 251 -32.27 15.49 3.17
C ALA A 251 -32.63 15.54 4.66
N LYS A 252 -33.55 14.65 5.08
CA LYS A 252 -33.94 14.54 6.48
C LYS A 252 -33.02 13.62 7.25
N ALA A 253 -32.47 14.08 8.37
CA ALA A 253 -31.72 13.28 9.33
C ALA A 253 -32.68 12.37 10.10
N LEU A 254 -32.82 11.13 9.66
CA LEU A 254 -33.74 10.16 10.26
C LEU A 254 -33.26 9.73 11.66
N GLU A 255 -31.96 9.61 11.81
CA GLU A 255 -31.28 9.13 13.02
C GLU A 255 -29.90 9.77 13.10
N VAL A 256 -29.53 10.25 14.28
CA VAL A 256 -28.18 10.75 14.57
C VAL A 256 -27.65 9.99 15.77
N ASN A 257 -26.57 9.22 15.56
CA ASN A 257 -26.00 8.34 16.56
C ASN A 257 -24.71 8.91 17.12
N LEU A 258 -24.63 9.06 18.42
CA LEU A 258 -23.39 9.35 19.15
C LEU A 258 -22.57 8.06 19.30
N LYS A 259 -21.35 8.06 18.79
CA LYS A 259 -20.40 6.97 18.93
C LYS A 259 -19.26 7.37 19.85
N SER A 260 -19.29 6.88 21.08
CA SER A 260 -18.19 7.05 22.02
C SER A 260 -17.03 6.11 21.66
N GLU A 261 -15.84 6.66 21.48
CA GLU A 261 -14.62 5.90 21.17
C GLU A 261 -13.47 6.42 22.03
N GLN A 262 -12.46 5.58 22.20
CA GLN A 262 -11.21 5.97 22.83
C GLN A 262 -10.10 6.10 21.78
N THR A 263 -9.17 7.01 21.99
CA THR A 263 -7.95 7.07 21.19
C THR A 263 -7.14 5.80 21.38
N ARG A 264 -6.49 5.37 20.33
CA ARG A 264 -5.60 4.19 20.36
C ARG A 264 -4.15 4.63 20.21
N PRO A 265 -3.23 3.94 20.89
CA PRO A 265 -1.81 4.17 20.64
C PRO A 265 -1.47 3.85 19.18
N PRO A 266 -0.32 4.33 18.65
CA PRO A 266 0.16 3.94 17.34
C PRO A 266 0.21 2.42 17.20
N ALA A 267 -0.09 1.93 16.00
CA ALA A 267 -0.05 0.49 15.72
C ALA A 267 1.38 -0.05 15.91
N ARG A 268 1.49 -1.26 16.46
CA ARG A 268 2.78 -1.96 16.55
C ARG A 268 3.37 -2.20 15.18
N TYR A 269 4.68 -2.32 15.11
CA TYR A 269 5.33 -2.72 13.87
C TYR A 269 4.97 -4.18 13.53
N THR A 270 4.72 -4.42 12.26
CA THR A 270 4.79 -5.75 11.64
C THR A 270 6.12 -5.85 10.90
N GLU A 271 6.52 -7.04 10.43
CA GLU A 271 7.72 -7.14 9.58
C GLU A 271 7.62 -6.22 8.35
N ALA A 272 6.44 -6.12 7.73
CA ALA A 272 6.21 -5.25 6.58
C ALA A 272 6.41 -3.76 6.90
N THR A 273 5.86 -3.29 8.02
CA THR A 273 5.99 -1.88 8.42
C THR A 273 7.38 -1.57 8.97
N LEU A 274 8.05 -2.54 9.61
CA LEU A 274 9.44 -2.41 10.04
C LEU A 274 10.40 -2.31 8.85
N LEU A 275 10.22 -3.14 7.81
CA LEU A 275 10.96 -3.02 6.55
C LEU A 275 10.81 -1.62 5.94
N SER A 276 9.58 -1.06 5.94
CA SER A 276 9.36 0.31 5.49
C SER A 276 10.09 1.35 6.35
N ALA A 277 10.06 1.18 7.67
CA ALA A 277 10.74 2.08 8.58
C ALA A 277 12.26 2.03 8.40
N MET A 278 12.82 0.84 8.18
CA MET A 278 14.24 0.67 7.87
C MET A 278 14.61 1.33 6.52
N GLU A 279 13.79 1.15 5.49
CA GLU A 279 14.02 1.75 4.17
C GLU A 279 13.98 3.29 4.21
N THR A 280 13.13 3.86 5.05
CA THR A 280 12.92 5.31 5.16
C THR A 280 13.53 5.91 6.43
N ALA A 281 14.45 5.22 7.09
CA ALA A 281 15.02 5.64 8.37
C ALA A 281 15.65 7.04 8.31
N GLY A 282 16.31 7.38 7.21
CA GLY A 282 16.89 8.71 7.00
C GLY A 282 15.90 9.87 7.14
N LYS A 283 14.59 9.66 6.87
CA LYS A 283 13.58 10.70 7.06
C LYS A 283 13.32 11.08 8.53
N ARG A 284 13.81 10.29 9.47
CA ARG A 284 13.66 10.49 10.92
C ARG A 284 14.89 11.07 11.56
N VAL A 285 15.93 11.35 10.79
CA VAL A 285 17.17 11.95 11.26
C VAL A 285 16.97 13.47 11.27
N ASP A 286 17.23 14.12 12.40
CA ASP A 286 17.07 15.57 12.55
C ASP A 286 18.21 16.34 11.88
N ASP A 287 19.41 15.78 11.85
CA ASP A 287 20.57 16.33 11.18
C ASP A 287 20.41 16.23 9.65
N GLU A 288 20.54 17.36 8.95
CA GLU A 288 20.27 17.47 7.51
C GLU A 288 21.31 16.75 6.65
N GLU A 289 22.57 16.76 7.06
CA GLU A 289 23.69 16.12 6.36
C GLU A 289 23.60 14.59 6.50
N LEU A 290 23.30 14.09 7.70
CA LEU A 290 23.04 12.68 7.96
C LEU A 290 21.75 12.21 7.32
N ARG A 291 20.71 13.06 7.26
CA ARG A 291 19.44 12.77 6.58
C ARG A 291 19.66 12.57 5.08
N GLU A 292 20.45 13.42 4.44
CA GLU A 292 20.77 13.32 3.02
C GLU A 292 21.58 12.05 2.74
N ALA A 293 22.61 11.76 3.55
CA ALA A 293 23.41 10.55 3.43
C ALA A 293 22.60 9.23 3.63
N MET A 294 21.60 9.25 4.51
CA MET A 294 20.73 8.09 4.80
C MET A 294 19.48 8.04 3.90
N SER A 295 19.10 9.12 3.22
CA SER A 295 17.88 9.18 2.43
C SER A 295 17.87 8.20 1.26
N GLU A 296 19.05 7.88 0.72
CA GLU A 296 19.22 6.97 -0.40
C GLU A 296 19.32 5.49 0.03
N ARG A 297 19.74 5.20 1.26
CA ARG A 297 20.11 3.83 1.69
C ARG A 297 19.24 3.26 2.81
N GLY A 298 18.76 4.09 3.75
CA GLY A 298 18.07 3.63 4.97
C GLY A 298 18.95 2.76 5.87
N LEU A 299 18.33 2.02 6.80
CA LEU A 299 19.00 1.05 7.65
C LEU A 299 19.10 -0.31 6.93
N GLY A 300 20.33 -0.77 6.76
CA GLY A 300 20.65 -2.00 6.04
C GLY A 300 20.31 -1.92 4.54
N THR A 301 20.67 -2.96 3.81
CA THR A 301 20.36 -3.11 2.38
C THR A 301 19.15 -4.02 2.17
N PRO A 302 18.52 -4.05 1.01
CA PRO A 302 17.49 -5.04 0.70
C PRO A 302 17.90 -6.47 1.03
N ALA A 303 19.17 -6.81 0.78
CA ALA A 303 19.70 -8.14 1.06
C ALA A 303 19.84 -8.47 2.56
N THR A 304 20.04 -7.48 3.42
CA THR A 304 20.37 -7.69 4.85
C THR A 304 19.19 -7.43 5.79
N ARG A 305 18.21 -6.59 5.42
CA ARG A 305 17.09 -6.21 6.30
C ARG A 305 16.35 -7.41 6.87
N ALA A 306 16.04 -8.41 6.04
CA ALA A 306 15.36 -9.63 6.50
C ALA A 306 16.18 -10.40 7.54
N ALA A 307 17.50 -10.50 7.35
CA ALA A 307 18.41 -11.16 8.29
C ALA A 307 18.52 -10.39 9.62
N ILE A 308 18.52 -9.07 9.57
CA ILE A 308 18.53 -8.20 10.77
C ILE A 308 17.26 -8.44 11.60
N ILE A 309 16.07 -8.43 10.96
CA ILE A 309 14.80 -8.67 11.67
C ILE A 309 14.77 -10.08 12.29
N GLU A 310 15.17 -11.11 11.55
CA GLU A 310 15.25 -12.46 12.08
C GLU A 310 16.29 -12.59 13.21
N GLY A 311 17.42 -11.88 13.11
CA GLY A 311 18.42 -11.80 14.17
C GLY A 311 17.85 -11.21 15.46
N LEU A 312 17.11 -10.10 15.39
CA LEU A 312 16.43 -9.50 16.54
C LEU A 312 15.47 -10.49 17.22
N ILE A 313 14.71 -11.27 16.42
CA ILE A 313 13.78 -12.28 16.94
C ILE A 313 14.55 -13.46 17.55
N MET A 314 15.56 -13.98 16.85
CA MET A 314 16.38 -15.11 17.29
C MET A 314 17.13 -14.82 18.61
N HIS A 315 17.67 -13.61 18.73
CA HIS A 315 18.37 -13.16 19.93
C HIS A 315 17.43 -12.64 21.03
N LYS A 316 16.10 -12.77 20.83
CA LYS A 316 15.05 -12.41 21.79
C LYS A 316 15.04 -10.92 22.20
N TYR A 317 15.46 -10.03 21.34
CA TYR A 317 15.24 -8.59 21.53
C TYR A 317 13.82 -8.18 21.16
N VAL A 318 13.24 -8.89 20.17
CA VAL A 318 11.89 -8.70 19.68
C VAL A 318 11.21 -10.07 19.56
N PHE A 319 9.91 -10.15 19.77
CA PHE A 319 9.12 -11.36 19.55
C PHE A 319 7.81 -11.05 18.82
N ARG A 320 7.18 -12.06 18.20
CA ARG A 320 5.85 -11.93 17.60
C ARG A 320 4.79 -12.00 18.69
N HIS A 321 3.83 -11.08 18.64
CA HIS A 321 2.73 -11.04 19.60
C HIS A 321 1.92 -12.34 19.57
N GLU A 322 1.59 -12.92 20.71
CA GLU A 322 0.96 -14.25 20.82
C GLU A 322 -0.38 -14.36 20.10
N GLN A 323 -1.24 -13.34 20.25
CA GLN A 323 -2.59 -13.31 19.65
C GLN A 323 -2.56 -12.66 18.26
N GLN A 324 -1.79 -11.59 18.08
CA GLN A 324 -1.64 -10.86 16.83
C GLN A 324 -0.30 -11.22 16.18
N LYS A 325 -0.14 -12.45 15.72
CA LYS A 325 1.11 -13.06 15.23
C LYS A 325 1.91 -12.26 14.21
N ARG A 326 1.30 -11.22 13.60
CA ARG A 326 1.98 -10.31 12.66
C ARG A 326 2.69 -9.17 13.38
N ASP A 327 2.26 -8.80 14.59
CA ASP A 327 2.81 -7.68 15.34
C ASP A 327 4.12 -8.07 16.03
N LEU A 328 5.07 -7.14 15.99
CA LEU A 328 6.35 -7.25 16.67
C LEU A 328 6.30 -6.48 17.99
N VAL A 329 6.79 -7.11 19.03
CA VAL A 329 6.84 -6.57 20.39
C VAL A 329 8.27 -6.62 20.90
N VAL A 330 8.75 -5.51 21.47
CA VAL A 330 10.06 -5.45 22.11
C VAL A 330 10.01 -6.25 23.42
N SER A 331 11.02 -7.07 23.68
CA SER A 331 11.16 -7.83 24.93
C SER A 331 11.77 -6.96 26.04
N ASN A 332 11.68 -7.43 27.30
CA ASN A 332 12.38 -6.78 28.42
C ASN A 332 13.89 -6.69 28.18
N LYS A 333 14.49 -7.69 27.51
CA LYS A 333 15.90 -7.65 27.10
C LYS A 333 16.17 -6.51 26.10
N GLY A 334 15.26 -6.31 25.16
CA GLY A 334 15.37 -5.22 24.17
C GLY A 334 15.22 -3.86 24.83
N LEU A 335 14.25 -3.70 25.75
CA LEU A 335 14.06 -2.47 26.52
C LEU A 335 15.30 -2.17 27.36
N ALA A 336 15.78 -3.14 28.16
CA ALA A 336 16.96 -2.96 28.99
C ALA A 336 18.21 -2.58 28.19
N LEU A 337 18.35 -3.06 26.93
CA LEU A 337 19.46 -2.63 26.07
C LEU A 337 19.35 -1.14 25.72
N ILE A 338 18.15 -0.68 25.35
CA ILE A 338 17.94 0.73 25.01
C ILE A 338 18.14 1.62 26.22
N ASP A 339 17.57 1.24 27.38
CA ASP A 339 17.74 1.98 28.63
C ASP A 339 19.26 2.09 29.02
N LEU A 340 20.02 1.00 28.85
CA LEU A 340 21.47 1.01 29.09
C LEU A 340 22.21 1.96 28.13
N LEU A 341 21.83 1.98 26.84
CA LEU A 341 22.46 2.90 25.87
C LEU A 341 22.13 4.35 26.20
N ASP A 342 20.92 4.61 26.73
CA ASP A 342 20.53 5.93 27.25
C ASP A 342 21.40 6.35 28.44
N ASP A 343 21.56 5.47 29.43
CA ASP A 343 22.28 5.74 30.65
C ASP A 343 23.78 6.03 30.39
N ILE A 344 24.38 5.35 29.42
CA ILE A 344 25.80 5.56 29.06
C ILE A 344 26.01 6.63 27.98
N GLY A 345 24.92 7.26 27.49
CA GLY A 345 24.98 8.41 26.56
C GLY A 345 25.52 8.07 25.18
N ILE A 346 25.27 6.85 24.66
CA ILE A 346 25.66 6.45 23.29
C ILE A 346 24.54 6.68 22.33
N ASP A 347 24.29 7.94 21.99
CA ASP A 347 23.21 8.34 21.06
C ASP A 347 23.37 7.75 19.66
N ALA A 348 24.61 7.58 19.18
CA ALA A 348 24.89 7.02 17.85
C ALA A 348 24.40 5.58 17.65
N LEU A 349 24.12 4.82 18.72
CA LEU A 349 23.55 3.47 18.63
C LEU A 349 22.02 3.43 18.81
N ARG A 350 21.40 4.57 19.15
CA ARG A 350 19.96 4.74 19.35
C ARG A 350 19.26 5.42 18.18
N SER A 351 19.98 6.29 17.50
CA SER A 351 19.50 7.05 16.36
C SER A 351 19.74 6.27 15.07
N PRO A 352 18.84 6.40 14.09
CA PRO A 352 19.05 5.85 12.75
C PRO A 352 20.34 6.33 12.11
#